data_afad6cb5c725f374e92b55e2390beb4b
#
_entry.id   afad6cb5c725f374e92b55e2390beb4b
#
_cell.length_a   1.000
_cell.length_b   1.000
_cell.length_c   1.000
_cell.angle_alpha   90.00
_cell.angle_beta   90.00
_cell.angle_gamma   90.00
#
_symmetry.space_group_name_H-M   'P 1'
#
loop_
_entity.id
_entity.type
_entity.pdbx_description
1 polymer ?
#
loop_
_entity_poly.entity_id
_entity_poly.type
_entity_poly.pdbx_seq_one_letter_code
_entity_poly.pdbx_strand_id
1 'polypeptide(L)'
;NVTIDVEEHFLHNHSIYCAILWKDLKGINNKSISSSIKKFCKHTRTEKEALSSEVDLLYLLGVLNSSMVGKLLADQRGRDYHIYPEHIRNLPIPIATSKLQEEIAQLVRIIMEKIHGGQDCEAEQQKVNQIVSTLYI
;
A
#
# COMPACT_ATOMS: atom_id res chain seq x y z
N ASN A 1 -0.17 -11.05 -1.37
CA ASN A 1 -0.93 -10.40 -0.29
C ASN A 1 -0.06 -9.36 0.38
N VAL A 2 -0.68 -8.26 0.78
CA VAL A 2 -0.07 -7.20 1.59
C VAL A 2 -0.70 -7.26 2.98
N THR A 3 0.09 -7.02 4.00
CA THR A 3 -0.37 -6.91 5.39
C THR A 3 0.23 -5.67 6.04
N ILE A 4 -0.32 -5.29 7.18
CA ILE A 4 0.17 -4.17 7.98
C ILE A 4 0.76 -4.71 9.29
N ASP A 5 1.87 -4.13 9.72
CA ASP A 5 2.49 -4.38 11.02
C ASP A 5 2.29 -3.13 11.89
N VAL A 6 1.31 -3.17 12.77
CA VAL A 6 0.99 -2.06 13.68
C VAL A 6 1.76 -2.13 15.00
N GLU A 7 2.33 -3.29 15.32
CA GLU A 7 3.05 -3.54 16.58
C GLU A 7 4.58 -3.58 16.38
N GLU A 8 5.04 -3.43 15.13
CA GLU A 8 6.46 -3.45 14.76
C GLU A 8 7.20 -4.74 15.18
N HIS A 9 6.50 -5.87 15.19
CA HIS A 9 7.03 -7.15 15.64
C HIS A 9 7.45 -8.11 14.52
N PHE A 10 7.16 -7.79 13.26
CA PHE A 10 7.47 -8.67 12.14
C PHE A 10 8.97 -8.68 11.83
N LEU A 11 9.57 -9.81 12.02
CA LEU A 11 10.89 -10.13 11.47
C LEU A 11 10.72 -10.77 10.10
N HIS A 12 11.36 -10.23 9.09
CA HIS A 12 11.26 -10.72 7.72
C HIS A 12 12.63 -10.93 7.08
N ASN A 13 12.68 -11.83 6.12
CA ASN A 13 13.85 -12.06 5.29
C ASN A 13 13.77 -11.27 3.97
N HIS A 14 14.75 -11.50 3.10
CA HIS A 14 14.83 -10.84 1.78
C HIS A 14 13.69 -11.16 0.81
N SER A 15 12.80 -12.09 1.14
CA SER A 15 11.63 -12.43 0.30
C SER A 15 10.42 -11.54 0.57
N ILE A 16 10.47 -10.68 1.57
CA ILE A 16 9.40 -9.75 1.95
C ILE A 16 9.88 -8.31 1.74
N TYR A 17 9.06 -7.49 1.11
CA TYR A 17 9.32 -6.06 0.97
C TYR A 17 8.59 -5.29 2.04
N CYS A 18 9.31 -4.47 2.77
CA CYS A 18 8.78 -3.54 3.75
C CYS A 18 8.59 -2.16 3.11
N ALA A 19 7.43 -1.56 3.30
CA ALA A 19 7.15 -0.19 2.90
C ALA A 19 6.76 0.64 4.12
N ILE A 20 7.38 1.81 4.27
CA ILE A 20 7.11 2.76 5.35
C ILE A 20 6.71 4.08 4.71
N LEU A 21 5.64 4.70 5.20
CA LEU A 21 5.21 6.00 4.71
C LEU A 21 6.24 7.08 5.07
N TRP A 22 6.49 8.00 4.14
CA TRP A 22 7.46 9.09 4.38
C TRP A 22 7.12 9.96 5.57
N LYS A 23 5.84 10.17 5.88
CA LYS A 23 5.39 10.90 7.07
C LYS A 23 5.91 10.29 8.37
N ASP A 24 6.03 8.95 8.42
CA ASP A 24 6.48 8.20 9.61
C ASP A 24 8.02 8.20 9.72
N LEU A 25 8.72 8.62 8.67
CA LEU A 25 10.17 8.79 8.63
C LEU A 25 10.62 10.22 8.95
N LYS A 26 9.70 11.13 9.31
CA LYS A 26 10.00 12.53 9.60
C LYS A 26 11.06 12.65 10.70
N GLY A 27 12.10 13.43 10.43
CA GLY A 27 13.22 13.63 11.38
C GLY A 27 14.27 12.52 11.38
N ILE A 28 14.02 11.35 10.80
CA ILE A 28 14.98 10.25 10.74
C ILE A 28 15.94 10.49 9.58
N ASN A 29 17.24 10.49 9.88
CA ASN A 29 18.31 10.62 8.89
C ASN A 29 19.28 9.46 9.02
N ASN A 30 19.35 8.63 8.00
CA ASN A 30 20.33 7.56 7.89
C ASN A 30 20.78 7.38 6.43
N LYS A 31 21.78 6.54 6.21
CA LYS A 31 22.36 6.29 4.89
C LYS A 31 21.34 5.73 3.89
N SER A 32 20.43 4.87 4.34
CA SER A 32 19.40 4.27 3.49
C SER A 32 18.40 5.30 3.00
N ILE A 33 17.90 6.17 3.89
CA ILE A 33 16.98 7.27 3.55
C ILE A 33 17.67 8.25 2.60
N SER A 34 18.91 8.66 2.91
CA SER A 34 19.68 9.57 2.04
C SER A 34 19.89 8.99 0.63
N SER A 35 20.18 7.69 0.54
CA SER A 35 20.30 6.98 -0.74
C SER A 35 18.97 6.93 -1.50
N SER A 36 17.86 6.67 -0.80
CA SER A 36 16.53 6.66 -1.40
C SER A 36 16.11 8.04 -1.94
N ILE A 37 16.42 9.12 -1.22
CA ILE A 37 16.15 10.49 -1.68
C ILE A 37 16.94 10.79 -2.96
N LYS A 38 18.21 10.42 -3.03
CA LYS A 38 19.05 10.61 -4.20
C LYS A 38 18.59 9.79 -5.40
N LYS A 39 18.24 8.52 -5.17
CA LYS A 39 17.81 7.59 -6.22
C LYS A 39 16.45 7.96 -6.80
N PHE A 40 15.53 8.46 -5.98
CA PHE A 40 14.16 8.80 -6.36
C PHE A 40 13.90 10.30 -6.22
N CYS A 41 14.66 11.10 -6.98
CA CYS A 41 14.73 12.55 -6.87
C CYS A 41 13.57 13.33 -7.54
N LYS A 42 12.53 12.64 -8.09
CA LYS A 42 11.36 13.28 -8.69
C LYS A 42 10.65 14.26 -7.74
N HIS A 43 10.64 13.92 -6.45
CA HIS A 43 10.08 14.75 -5.38
C HIS A 43 11.11 14.94 -4.28
N THR A 44 11.14 16.12 -3.70
CA THR A 44 11.93 16.43 -2.51
C THR A 44 11.43 15.59 -1.30
N ARG A 45 12.22 15.52 -0.25
CA ARG A 45 11.82 14.84 0.98
C ARG A 45 10.54 15.45 1.56
N THR A 46 10.48 16.77 1.64
CA THR A 46 9.31 17.50 2.17
C THR A 46 8.04 17.21 1.36
N GLU A 47 8.14 17.16 0.03
CA GLU A 47 7.01 16.79 -0.82
C GLU A 47 6.57 15.34 -0.61
N LYS A 48 7.52 14.41 -0.45
CA LYS A 48 7.19 13.00 -0.15
C LYS A 48 6.50 12.85 1.21
N GLU A 49 6.98 13.56 2.23
CA GLU A 49 6.35 13.60 3.56
C GLU A 49 4.93 14.19 3.48
N ALA A 50 4.74 15.28 2.73
CA ALA A 50 3.43 15.90 2.52
C ALA A 50 2.47 14.96 1.78
N LEU A 51 2.87 14.42 0.63
CA LEU A 51 2.05 13.48 -0.15
C LEU A 51 1.66 12.25 0.67
N SER A 52 2.59 11.69 1.44
CA SER A 52 2.29 10.52 2.27
C SER A 52 1.38 10.84 3.46
N SER A 53 1.29 12.11 3.87
CA SER A 53 0.37 12.54 4.93
C SER A 53 -1.09 12.56 4.47
N GLU A 54 -1.34 12.63 3.17
CA GLU A 54 -2.67 12.59 2.58
C GLU A 54 -3.22 11.17 2.43
N VAL A 55 -2.39 10.15 2.73
CA VAL A 55 -2.76 8.74 2.52
C VAL A 55 -2.98 8.05 3.86
N ASP A 56 -4.17 7.48 4.03
CA ASP A 56 -4.48 6.56 5.12
C ASP A 56 -3.84 5.18 4.87
N LEU A 57 -3.28 4.56 5.91
CA LEU A 57 -2.56 3.29 5.76
C LEU A 57 -3.51 2.11 5.48
N LEU A 58 -4.71 2.10 6.06
CA LEU A 58 -5.71 1.06 5.81
C LEU A 58 -6.32 1.22 4.41
N TYR A 59 -6.53 2.46 3.96
CA TYR A 59 -6.87 2.74 2.56
C TYR A 59 -5.83 2.14 1.62
N LEU A 60 -4.54 2.42 1.86
CA LEU A 60 -3.45 1.89 1.06
C LEU A 60 -3.43 0.35 1.09
N LEU A 61 -3.67 -0.26 2.24
CA LEU A 61 -3.79 -1.72 2.37
C LEU A 61 -4.91 -2.29 1.50
N GLY A 62 -6.08 -1.65 1.51
CA GLY A 62 -7.21 -2.03 0.67
C GLY A 62 -6.91 -1.92 -0.82
N VAL A 63 -6.29 -0.80 -1.25
CA VAL A 63 -5.88 -0.59 -2.64
C VAL A 63 -4.88 -1.66 -3.08
N LEU A 64 -3.83 -1.91 -2.28
CA LEU A 64 -2.78 -2.87 -2.63
C LEU A 64 -3.25 -4.32 -2.69
N ASN A 65 -4.30 -4.69 -1.94
CA ASN A 65 -4.91 -6.02 -1.98
C ASN A 65 -6.09 -6.12 -2.96
N SER A 66 -6.41 -5.05 -3.68
CA SER A 66 -7.51 -5.06 -4.66
C SER A 66 -7.18 -5.90 -5.90
N SER A 67 -8.23 -6.39 -6.54
CA SER A 67 -8.13 -7.10 -7.83
C SER A 67 -7.54 -6.22 -8.93
N MET A 68 -7.75 -4.89 -8.88
CA MET A 68 -7.18 -3.93 -9.84
C MET A 68 -5.65 -3.91 -9.74
N VAL A 69 -5.10 -3.75 -8.55
CA VAL A 69 -3.64 -3.77 -8.35
C VAL A 69 -3.05 -5.14 -8.67
N GLY A 70 -3.78 -6.21 -8.35
CA GLY A 70 -3.40 -7.56 -8.75
C GLY A 70 -3.22 -7.70 -10.27
N LYS A 71 -4.13 -7.14 -11.07
CA LYS A 71 -4.03 -7.11 -12.54
C LYS A 71 -2.83 -6.27 -13.00
N LEU A 72 -2.67 -5.06 -12.48
CA LEU A 72 -1.54 -4.19 -12.83
C LEU A 72 -0.19 -4.84 -12.55
N LEU A 73 -0.05 -5.53 -11.41
CA LEU A 73 1.15 -6.28 -11.09
C LEU A 73 1.37 -7.48 -12.02
N ALA A 74 0.30 -8.19 -12.40
CA ALA A 74 0.38 -9.28 -13.35
C ALA A 74 0.84 -8.79 -14.74
N ASP A 75 0.30 -7.67 -15.21
CA ASP A 75 0.66 -7.07 -16.49
C ASP A 75 2.12 -6.58 -16.50
N GLN A 76 2.58 -5.93 -15.43
CA GLN A 76 3.97 -5.49 -15.30
C GLN A 76 4.97 -6.66 -15.21
N ARG A 77 4.59 -7.73 -14.54
CA ARG A 77 5.41 -8.93 -14.36
C ARG A 77 5.55 -9.75 -15.65
N GLY A 78 4.53 -9.73 -16.50
CA GLY A 78 4.49 -10.53 -17.72
C GLY A 78 4.56 -12.03 -17.41
N ARG A 79 5.59 -12.72 -17.97
CA ARG A 79 5.81 -14.17 -17.77
C ARG A 79 6.66 -14.51 -16.54
N ASP A 80 7.22 -13.50 -15.85
CA ASP A 80 8.01 -13.73 -14.65
C ASP A 80 7.10 -14.08 -13.47
N TYR A 81 7.53 -15.01 -12.62
CA TYR A 81 6.82 -15.37 -11.40
C TYR A 81 7.17 -14.48 -10.22
N HIS A 82 8.24 -13.68 -10.32
CA HIS A 82 8.72 -12.83 -9.24
C HIS A 82 8.15 -11.43 -9.34
N ILE A 83 7.79 -10.86 -8.19
CA ILE A 83 7.50 -9.44 -8.05
C ILE A 83 8.78 -8.76 -7.56
N TYR A 84 9.30 -7.82 -8.33
CA TYR A 84 10.48 -7.04 -7.98
C TYR A 84 10.05 -5.69 -7.37
N PRO A 85 10.95 -5.03 -6.60
CA PRO A 85 10.65 -3.72 -6.00
C PRO A 85 10.21 -2.66 -7.01
N GLU A 86 10.70 -2.74 -8.24
CA GLU A 86 10.33 -1.83 -9.34
C GLU A 86 8.86 -1.98 -9.74
N HIS A 87 8.30 -3.18 -9.73
CA HIS A 87 6.88 -3.41 -10.02
C HIS A 87 6.00 -2.68 -9.00
N ILE A 88 6.36 -2.75 -7.71
CA ILE A 88 5.63 -2.07 -6.64
C ILE A 88 5.78 -0.54 -6.73
N ARG A 89 6.98 -0.04 -7.03
CA ARG A 89 7.26 1.40 -7.17
C ARG A 89 6.54 2.05 -8.34
N ASN A 90 6.27 1.28 -9.39
CA ASN A 90 5.60 1.76 -10.60
C ASN A 90 4.06 1.64 -10.50
N LEU A 91 3.52 1.13 -9.40
CA LEU A 91 2.07 1.13 -9.20
C LEU A 91 1.54 2.55 -9.11
N PRO A 92 0.57 2.92 -9.95
CA PRO A 92 -0.12 4.19 -9.84
C PRO A 92 -1.11 4.12 -8.67
N ILE A 93 -0.72 4.58 -7.49
CA ILE A 93 -1.62 4.63 -6.33
C ILE A 93 -2.40 5.93 -6.37
N PRO A 94 -3.73 5.91 -6.56
CA PRO A 94 -4.54 7.12 -6.55
C PRO A 94 -4.64 7.71 -5.15
N ILE A 95 -4.66 9.03 -5.04
CA ILE A 95 -4.99 9.72 -3.78
C ILE A 95 -6.48 10.06 -3.83
N ALA A 96 -7.29 9.26 -3.16
CA ALA A 96 -8.73 9.47 -3.08
C ALA A 96 -9.08 10.59 -2.08
N THR A 97 -10.32 11.09 -2.13
CA THR A 97 -10.83 12.00 -1.10
C THR A 97 -10.82 11.36 0.28
N SER A 98 -10.67 12.15 1.34
CA SER A 98 -10.66 11.64 2.72
C SER A 98 -11.89 10.79 3.05
N LYS A 99 -13.06 11.15 2.52
CA LYS A 99 -14.30 10.38 2.69
C LYS A 99 -14.19 8.97 2.09
N LEU A 100 -13.64 8.87 0.89
CA LEU A 100 -13.51 7.59 0.20
C LEU A 100 -12.39 6.73 0.80
N GLN A 101 -11.31 7.37 1.27
CA GLN A 101 -10.27 6.67 2.02
C GLN A 101 -10.83 6.06 3.30
N GLU A 102 -11.64 6.82 4.06
CA GLU A 102 -12.28 6.31 5.28
C GLU A 102 -13.26 5.16 4.99
N GLU A 103 -14.05 5.25 3.92
CA GLU A 103 -14.97 4.17 3.52
C GLU A 103 -14.20 2.86 3.25
N ILE A 104 -13.11 2.91 2.49
CA ILE A 104 -12.25 1.75 2.24
C ILE A 104 -11.58 1.28 3.53
N ALA A 105 -11.07 2.19 4.36
CA ALA A 105 -10.42 1.86 5.62
C ALA A 105 -11.36 1.12 6.58
N GLN A 106 -12.62 1.51 6.65
CA GLN A 106 -13.64 0.80 7.46
C GLN A 106 -13.89 -0.61 6.96
N LEU A 107 -14.03 -0.81 5.64
CA LEU A 107 -14.16 -2.15 5.07
C LEU A 107 -12.94 -3.01 5.37
N VAL A 108 -11.73 -2.44 5.28
CA VAL A 108 -10.49 -3.15 5.60
C VAL A 108 -10.43 -3.55 7.07
N ARG A 109 -10.86 -2.69 8.01
CA ARG A 109 -10.96 -3.06 9.44
C ARG A 109 -11.88 -4.27 9.64
N ILE A 110 -13.07 -4.26 9.02
CA ILE A 110 -14.01 -5.39 9.08
C ILE A 110 -13.38 -6.67 8.50
N ILE A 111 -12.69 -6.57 7.35
CA ILE A 111 -11.98 -7.70 6.75
C ILE A 111 -10.94 -8.26 7.71
N MET A 112 -10.13 -7.40 8.33
CA MET A 112 -9.09 -7.83 9.28
C MET A 112 -9.70 -8.53 10.51
N GLU A 113 -10.78 -7.99 11.08
CA GLU A 113 -11.50 -8.60 12.21
C GLU A 113 -12.07 -9.96 11.82
N LYS A 114 -12.72 -10.08 10.66
CA LYS A 114 -13.26 -11.34 10.15
C LYS A 114 -12.18 -12.39 9.92
N ILE A 115 -11.07 -12.02 9.30
CA ILE A 115 -9.92 -12.93 9.10
C ILE A 115 -9.38 -13.39 10.45
N HIS A 116 -9.22 -12.50 11.42
CA HIS A 116 -8.75 -12.85 12.75
C HIS A 116 -9.73 -13.82 13.46
N GLY A 117 -11.03 -13.63 13.26
CA GLY A 117 -12.07 -14.51 13.77
C GLY A 117 -12.33 -15.79 12.94
N GLY A 118 -11.57 -16.04 11.88
CA GLY A 118 -11.77 -17.19 10.99
C GLY A 118 -13.09 -17.13 10.18
N GLN A 119 -13.65 -15.94 9.98
CA GLN A 119 -14.89 -15.71 9.26
C GLN A 119 -14.65 -15.38 7.79
N ASP A 120 -15.67 -15.64 6.97
CA ASP A 120 -15.65 -15.23 5.56
C ASP A 120 -15.77 -13.71 5.42
N CYS A 121 -14.94 -13.13 4.53
CA CYS A 121 -14.89 -11.69 4.25
C CYS A 121 -15.04 -11.37 2.75
N GLU A 122 -15.50 -12.31 1.95
CA GLU A 122 -15.57 -12.15 0.49
C GLU A 122 -16.46 -10.96 0.09
N ALA A 123 -17.59 -10.75 0.76
CA ALA A 123 -18.52 -9.66 0.48
C ALA A 123 -17.86 -8.26 0.67
N GLU A 124 -17.10 -8.10 1.74
CA GLU A 124 -16.36 -6.87 2.03
C GLU A 124 -15.22 -6.67 1.03
N GLN A 125 -14.50 -7.73 0.69
CA GLN A 125 -13.43 -7.68 -0.32
C GLN A 125 -13.98 -7.30 -1.69
N GLN A 126 -15.14 -7.80 -2.08
CA GLN A 126 -15.82 -7.42 -3.33
C GLN A 126 -16.20 -5.93 -3.33
N LYS A 127 -16.70 -5.39 -2.21
CA LYS A 127 -16.98 -3.95 -2.09
C LYS A 127 -15.72 -3.11 -2.24
N VAL A 128 -14.62 -3.48 -1.57
CA VAL A 128 -13.32 -2.81 -1.74
C VAL A 128 -12.91 -2.84 -3.22
N ASN A 129 -12.99 -3.99 -3.88
CA ASN A 129 -12.65 -4.12 -5.30
C ASN A 129 -13.49 -3.20 -6.20
N GLN A 130 -14.80 -3.10 -5.94
CA GLN A 130 -15.70 -2.22 -6.69
C GLN A 130 -15.31 -0.75 -6.51
N ILE A 131 -15.13 -0.30 -5.27
CA ILE A 131 -14.75 1.09 -5.00
C ILE A 131 -13.38 1.40 -5.62
N VAL A 132 -12.37 0.56 -5.38
CA VAL A 132 -11.02 0.77 -5.92
C VAL A 132 -11.04 0.81 -7.45
N SER A 133 -11.83 -0.02 -8.12
CA SER A 133 -11.89 -0.02 -9.58
C SER A 133 -12.32 1.35 -10.15
N THR A 134 -13.16 2.11 -9.44
CA THR A 134 -13.57 3.45 -9.89
C THR A 134 -12.47 4.50 -9.81
N LEU A 135 -11.41 4.24 -9.04
CA LEU A 135 -10.28 5.17 -8.89
C LEU A 135 -9.28 5.09 -10.05
N TYR A 136 -9.40 4.08 -10.91
CA TYR A 136 -8.48 3.82 -12.02
C TYR A 136 -9.12 4.07 -13.41
N ILE A 137 -10.21 4.80 -13.45
CA ILE A 137 -10.92 5.17 -14.69
C ILE A 137 -10.35 6.47 -15.27
#